data_46ff3087278890dff748c42a2dc2041c
#
_entry.id   46ff3087278890dff748c42a2dc2041c
#
_cell.length_a   1.000
_cell.length_b   1.000
_cell.length_c   1.000
_cell.angle_alpha   90.00
_cell.angle_beta   90.00
_cell.angle_gamma   90.00
#
_symmetry.space_group_name_H-M   'P 1'
#
loop_
_entity.id
_entity.type
_entity.pdbx_description
1 polymer ?
#
loop_
_entity_poly.entity_id
_entity_poly.type
_entity_poly.pdbx_seq_one_letter_code
_entity_poly.pdbx_strand_id
1 'polypeptide(L)'
;MTQETTSLYEDIHALLQEAPGAEQGVFLARLEHTLTDGYARALVLEAERVRLERRMDELTEGLRDDPADAPTDELATIARKLSDADSELSRLRGTLARLRARARAIRSAA
;
A
#
# COMPACT_ATOMS: atom_id res chain seq x y z
N MET A 1 -3.16 -11.81 2.74
CA MET A 1 -1.86 -11.15 2.58
C MET A 1 -0.75 -12.17 2.50
N THR A 2 0.25 -11.91 1.69
CA THR A 2 1.42 -12.77 1.62
C THR A 2 2.31 -12.56 2.84
N GLN A 3 3.15 -13.54 3.15
CA GLN A 3 4.14 -13.43 4.22
C GLN A 3 5.11 -12.27 3.98
N GLU A 4 5.48 -12.02 2.73
CA GLU A 4 6.34 -10.90 2.33
C GLU A 4 5.72 -9.54 2.68
N THR A 5 4.42 -9.38 2.45
CA THR A 5 3.69 -8.15 2.80
C THR A 5 3.63 -7.95 4.31
N THR A 6 3.36 -9.02 5.07
CA THR A 6 3.36 -8.97 6.53
C THR A 6 4.74 -8.56 7.06
N SER A 7 5.81 -9.13 6.49
CA SER A 7 7.19 -8.80 6.84
C SER A 7 7.51 -7.34 6.56
N LEU A 8 7.03 -6.79 5.44
CA LEU A 8 7.21 -5.37 5.11
C LEU A 8 6.60 -4.47 6.18
N TYR A 9 5.37 -4.72 6.60
CA TYR A 9 4.71 -3.89 7.60
C TYR A 9 5.36 -4.02 8.98
N GLU A 10 5.83 -5.19 9.34
CA GLU A 10 6.60 -5.41 10.56
C GLU A 10 7.91 -4.62 10.53
N ASP A 11 8.61 -4.63 9.41
CA ASP A 11 9.85 -3.87 9.21
C ASP A 11 9.61 -2.37 9.31
N ILE A 12 8.56 -1.87 8.67
CA ILE A 12 8.18 -0.45 8.75
C ILE A 12 7.92 -0.06 10.21
N HIS A 13 7.13 -0.86 10.92
CA HIS A 13 6.79 -0.58 12.32
C HIS A 13 8.04 -0.57 13.20
N ALA A 14 8.91 -1.57 13.05
CA ALA A 14 10.16 -1.66 13.81
C ALA A 14 11.05 -0.43 13.56
N LEU A 15 11.21 -0.04 12.30
CA LEU A 15 12.05 1.10 11.95
C LEU A 15 11.51 2.43 12.45
N LEU A 16 10.20 2.58 12.57
CA LEU A 16 9.59 3.79 13.13
C LEU A 16 9.74 3.86 14.65
N GLN A 17 9.88 2.71 15.33
CA GLN A 17 10.03 2.64 16.79
C GLN A 17 11.49 2.66 17.25
N GLU A 18 12.42 2.23 16.39
CA GLU A 18 13.83 2.09 16.74
C GLU A 18 14.52 3.44 16.86
N ALA A 19 15.24 3.66 17.96
CA ALA A 19 16.06 4.85 18.12
C ALA A 19 17.35 4.70 17.31
N PRO A 20 17.83 5.76 16.61
CA PRO A 20 19.10 5.70 15.91
C PRO A 20 20.25 5.46 16.90
N GLY A 21 21.02 4.40 16.67
CA GLY A 21 22.17 4.06 17.49
C GLY A 21 23.50 4.44 16.86
N ALA A 22 24.59 3.82 17.32
CA ALA A 22 25.93 4.06 16.81
C ALA A 22 26.14 3.62 15.36
N GLU A 23 25.27 2.74 14.85
CA GLU A 23 25.36 2.19 13.49
C GLU A 23 24.31 2.82 12.57
N GLN A 24 24.33 4.15 12.45
CA GLN A 24 23.37 4.88 11.62
C GLN A 24 23.41 4.49 10.15
N GLY A 25 24.60 4.13 9.63
CA GLY A 25 24.74 3.70 8.24
C GLY A 25 23.97 2.41 7.94
N VAL A 26 24.01 1.44 8.84
CA VAL A 26 23.25 0.20 8.71
C VAL A 26 21.76 0.47 8.85
N PHE A 27 21.38 1.29 9.80
CA PHE A 27 19.98 1.68 10.02
C PHE A 27 19.42 2.41 8.79
N LEU A 28 20.18 3.36 8.23
CA LEU A 28 19.78 4.09 7.03
C LEU A 28 19.62 3.15 5.83
N ALA A 29 20.53 2.19 5.66
CA ALA A 29 20.41 1.20 4.59
C ALA A 29 19.15 0.36 4.72
N ARG A 30 18.78 -0.05 5.94
CA ARG A 30 17.53 -0.76 6.20
C ARG A 30 16.32 0.10 5.88
N LEU A 31 16.34 1.38 6.26
CA LEU A 31 15.28 2.33 5.93
C LEU A 31 15.08 2.44 4.42
N GLU A 32 16.16 2.61 3.67
CA GLU A 32 16.12 2.77 2.23
C GLU A 32 15.61 1.50 1.54
N HIS A 33 16.04 0.34 2.00
CA HIS A 33 15.57 -0.94 1.48
C HIS A 33 14.07 -1.11 1.73
N THR A 34 13.62 -0.81 2.94
CA THR A 34 12.20 -0.91 3.31
C THR A 34 11.35 0.11 2.53
N LEU A 35 11.87 1.31 2.28
CA LEU A 35 11.21 2.29 1.43
C LEU A 35 11.01 1.76 0.00
N THR A 36 12.03 1.12 -0.56
CA THR A 36 11.95 0.52 -1.90
C THR A 36 10.85 -0.54 -1.95
N ASP A 37 10.83 -1.44 -0.98
CA ASP A 37 9.80 -2.49 -0.88
C ASP A 37 8.41 -1.89 -0.68
N GLY A 38 8.31 -0.84 0.12
CA GLY A 38 7.05 -0.15 0.36
C GLY A 38 6.50 0.54 -0.88
N TYR A 39 7.35 1.20 -1.65
CA TYR A 39 6.93 1.82 -2.92
C TYR A 39 6.50 0.76 -3.93
N ALA A 40 7.20 -0.38 -3.99
CA ALA A 40 6.80 -1.50 -4.85
C ALA A 40 5.40 -2.02 -4.46
N ARG A 41 5.13 -2.15 -3.16
CA ARG A 41 3.80 -2.56 -2.68
C ARG A 41 2.72 -1.54 -3.05
N ALA A 42 3.03 -0.25 -2.94
CA ALA A 42 2.11 0.83 -3.32
C ALA A 42 1.74 0.74 -4.80
N LEU A 43 2.70 0.47 -5.66
CA LEU A 43 2.45 0.29 -7.10
C LEU A 43 1.54 -0.90 -7.38
N VAL A 44 1.73 -2.01 -6.66
CA VAL A 44 0.85 -3.19 -6.79
C VAL A 44 -0.58 -2.83 -6.39
N LEU A 45 -0.76 -2.12 -5.28
CA LEU A 45 -2.08 -1.69 -4.82
C LEU A 45 -2.76 -0.73 -5.80
N GLU A 46 -2.01 0.21 -6.36
CA GLU A 46 -2.53 1.13 -7.37
C GLU A 46 -2.99 0.39 -8.64
N ALA A 47 -2.21 -0.59 -9.09
CA ALA A 47 -2.56 -1.40 -10.25
C ALA A 47 -3.80 -2.25 -9.98
N GLU A 48 -3.90 -2.85 -8.79
CA GLU A 48 -5.08 -3.60 -8.37
C GLU A 48 -6.32 -2.72 -8.34
N ARG A 49 -6.19 -1.52 -7.80
CA ARG A 49 -7.27 -0.54 -7.74
C ARG A 49 -7.80 -0.19 -9.14
N VAL A 50 -6.89 0.06 -10.09
CA VAL A 50 -7.26 0.35 -11.48
C VAL A 50 -8.03 -0.82 -12.10
N ARG A 51 -7.57 -2.06 -11.87
CA ARG A 51 -8.26 -3.25 -12.40
C ARG A 51 -9.67 -3.39 -11.82
N LEU A 52 -9.82 -3.15 -10.52
CA LEU A 52 -11.11 -3.25 -9.84
C LEU A 52 -12.07 -2.15 -10.31
N GLU A 53 -11.58 -0.92 -10.47
CA GLU A 53 -12.38 0.19 -10.99
C GLU A 53 -12.88 -0.10 -12.42
N ARG A 54 -12.00 -0.64 -13.25
CA ARG A 54 -12.36 -1.02 -14.62
C ARG A 54 -13.43 -2.10 -14.63
N ARG A 55 -13.30 -3.11 -13.77
CA ARG A 55 -14.29 -4.17 -13.67
C ARG A 55 -15.63 -3.63 -13.15
N MET A 56 -15.60 -2.72 -12.19
CA MET A 56 -16.79 -2.04 -11.69
C MET A 56 -17.52 -1.30 -12.82
N ASP A 57 -16.78 -0.58 -13.64
CA ASP A 57 -17.33 0.15 -14.79
C ASP A 57 -17.98 -0.79 -15.80
N GLU A 58 -17.32 -1.91 -16.11
CA GLU A 58 -17.87 -2.93 -17.02
C GLU A 58 -19.19 -3.49 -16.50
N LEU A 59 -19.26 -3.80 -15.21
CA LEU A 59 -20.48 -4.34 -14.61
C LEU A 59 -21.58 -3.30 -14.56
N THR A 60 -21.24 -2.04 -14.30
CA THR A 60 -22.19 -0.93 -14.26
C THR A 60 -22.78 -0.68 -15.66
N GLU A 61 -21.98 -0.75 -16.70
CA GLU A 61 -22.45 -0.65 -18.10
C GLU A 61 -23.39 -1.81 -18.43
N GLY A 62 -23.05 -3.02 -18.02
CA GLY A 62 -23.91 -4.20 -18.20
C GLY A 62 -25.27 -4.04 -17.55
N LEU A 63 -25.36 -3.37 -16.39
CA LEU A 63 -26.62 -3.08 -15.72
C LEU A 63 -27.53 -2.16 -16.53
N ARG A 64 -26.96 -1.23 -17.31
CA ARG A 64 -27.75 -0.33 -18.18
C ARG A 64 -28.35 -1.10 -19.34
N ASP A 65 -27.64 -2.12 -19.84
CA ASP A 65 -28.11 -2.92 -20.96
C ASP A 65 -29.16 -3.96 -20.52
N ASP A 66 -28.97 -4.57 -19.35
CA ASP A 66 -29.89 -5.57 -18.80
C ASP A 66 -29.99 -5.46 -17.27
N PRO A 67 -30.87 -4.58 -16.77
CA PRO A 67 -31.04 -4.40 -15.31
C PRO A 67 -31.53 -5.64 -14.58
N ALA A 68 -32.19 -6.58 -15.29
CA ALA A 68 -32.73 -7.78 -14.67
C ALA A 68 -31.67 -8.80 -14.28
N ASP A 69 -30.48 -8.71 -14.88
CA ASP A 69 -29.37 -9.65 -14.65
C ASP A 69 -28.25 -8.96 -13.87
N ALA A 70 -28.61 -8.25 -12.81
CA ALA A 70 -27.66 -7.47 -12.01
C ALA A 70 -26.69 -8.38 -11.25
N PRO A 71 -25.35 -8.25 -11.44
CA PRO A 71 -24.36 -9.04 -10.72
C PRO A 71 -24.10 -8.43 -9.33
N THR A 72 -25.10 -8.44 -8.48
CA THR A 72 -25.09 -7.76 -7.19
C THR A 72 -23.98 -8.24 -6.26
N ASP A 73 -23.75 -9.57 -6.21
CA ASP A 73 -22.72 -10.15 -5.36
C ASP A 73 -21.30 -9.76 -5.82
N GLU A 74 -21.08 -9.75 -7.14
CA GLU A 74 -19.80 -9.36 -7.70
C GLU A 74 -19.52 -7.87 -7.46
N LEU A 75 -20.54 -7.02 -7.64
CA LEU A 75 -20.44 -5.58 -7.36
C LEU A 75 -20.09 -5.32 -5.90
N ALA A 76 -20.76 -6.00 -4.98
CA ALA A 76 -20.48 -5.86 -3.55
C ALA A 76 -19.07 -6.32 -3.20
N THR A 77 -18.59 -7.41 -3.81
CA THR A 77 -17.23 -7.94 -3.61
C THR A 77 -16.20 -6.95 -4.10
N ILE A 78 -16.39 -6.39 -5.30
CA ILE A 78 -15.46 -5.42 -5.89
C ILE A 78 -15.43 -4.14 -5.05
N ALA A 79 -16.59 -3.64 -4.62
CA ALA A 79 -16.67 -2.45 -3.77
C ALA A 79 -15.87 -2.63 -2.48
N ARG A 80 -15.98 -3.81 -1.85
CA ARG A 80 -15.25 -4.14 -0.64
C ARG A 80 -13.73 -4.20 -0.88
N LYS A 81 -13.32 -4.84 -1.98
CA LYS A 81 -11.90 -4.91 -2.36
C LYS A 81 -11.31 -3.54 -2.67
N LEU A 82 -12.08 -2.66 -3.33
CA LEU A 82 -11.67 -1.28 -3.58
C LEU A 82 -11.47 -0.51 -2.29
N SER A 83 -12.41 -0.63 -1.37
CA SER A 83 -12.31 0.01 -0.06
C SER A 83 -11.09 -0.47 0.72
N ASP A 84 -10.82 -1.78 0.70
CA ASP A 84 -9.66 -2.37 1.38
C ASP A 84 -8.34 -1.88 0.75
N ALA A 85 -8.27 -1.86 -0.58
CA ALA A 85 -7.09 -1.38 -1.31
C ALA A 85 -6.83 0.10 -1.03
N ASP A 86 -7.86 0.93 -1.03
CA ASP A 86 -7.75 2.37 -0.73
C ASP A 86 -7.26 2.59 0.70
N SER A 87 -7.79 1.85 1.65
CA SER A 87 -7.39 1.95 3.06
C SER A 87 -5.94 1.52 3.27
N GLU A 88 -5.54 0.41 2.67
CA GLU A 88 -4.16 -0.07 2.76
C GLU A 88 -3.19 0.93 2.11
N LEU A 89 -3.52 1.41 0.91
CA LEU A 89 -2.69 2.36 0.17
C LEU A 89 -2.51 3.68 0.93
N SER A 90 -3.59 4.21 1.50
CA SER A 90 -3.56 5.45 2.28
C SER A 90 -2.66 5.32 3.51
N ARG A 91 -2.80 4.22 4.26
CA ARG A 91 -1.96 3.96 5.44
C ARG A 91 -0.50 3.76 5.05
N LEU A 92 -0.25 3.00 3.99
CA LEU A 92 1.10 2.73 3.50
C LEU A 92 1.79 4.03 3.07
N ARG A 93 1.12 4.88 2.31
CA ARG A 93 1.67 6.17 1.89
C ARG A 93 2.03 7.05 3.08
N GLY A 94 1.19 7.06 4.12
CA GLY A 94 1.45 7.81 5.34
C GLY A 94 2.69 7.31 6.07
N THR A 95 2.83 5.99 6.22
CA THR A 95 4.01 5.41 6.88
C THR A 95 5.28 5.57 6.06
N LEU A 96 5.18 5.44 4.71
CA LEU A 96 6.33 5.68 3.83
C LEU A 96 6.81 7.14 3.92
N ALA A 97 5.90 8.08 4.01
CA ALA A 97 6.25 9.50 4.19
C ALA A 97 7.03 9.71 5.49
N ARG A 98 6.64 9.05 6.58
CA ARG A 98 7.35 9.13 7.87
C ARG A 98 8.73 8.49 7.80
N LEU A 99 8.85 7.33 7.14
CA LEU A 99 10.15 6.68 6.94
C LEU A 99 11.08 7.55 6.11
N ARG A 100 10.57 8.15 5.04
CA ARG A 100 11.35 9.04 4.19
C ARG A 100 11.84 10.27 4.96
N ALA A 101 10.98 10.86 5.77
CA ALA A 101 11.35 12.00 6.62
C ALA A 101 12.47 11.60 7.60
N ARG A 102 12.38 10.41 8.18
CA ARG A 102 13.40 9.87 9.10
C ARG A 102 14.73 9.67 8.38
N ALA A 103 14.69 9.10 7.17
CA ALA A 103 15.90 8.92 6.36
C ALA A 103 16.58 10.25 6.03
N ARG A 104 15.80 11.26 5.67
CA ARG A 104 16.32 12.61 5.40
C ARG A 104 16.95 13.21 6.64
N ALA A 105 16.33 13.07 7.81
CA ALA A 105 16.85 13.59 9.06
C ALA A 105 18.20 12.94 9.40
N ILE A 106 18.35 11.64 9.20
CA ILE A 106 19.60 10.92 9.42
C ILE A 106 20.69 11.41 8.46
N ARG A 107 20.37 11.55 7.18
CA ARG A 107 21.33 12.07 6.18
C ARG A 107 21.77 13.50 6.50
N SER A 108 20.85 14.34 6.95
CA SER A 108 21.16 15.74 7.27
C SER A 108 22.00 15.87 8.53
N ALA A 109 21.92 14.91 9.45
CA ALA A 109 22.69 14.89 10.70
C ALA A 109 24.11 14.34 10.53
N ALA A 110 24.36 13.68 9.40
CA ALA A 110 25.66 13.02 9.13
C ALA A 110 26.78 14.00 8.74
#